data_e09f23bcae037d52a3c3869d1c657e37
#
_entry.id   e09f23bcae037d52a3c3869d1c657e37
#
_cell.length_a   1.000
_cell.length_b   1.000
_cell.length_c   1.000
_cell.angle_alpha   90.00
_cell.angle_beta   90.00
_cell.angle_gamma   90.00
#
_symmetry.space_group_name_H-M   'P 1'
#
loop_
_entity.id
_entity.type
_entity.pdbx_description
1 polymer ?
#
loop_
_entity_poly.entity_id
_entity_poly.type
_entity_poly.pdbx_seq_one_letter_code
_entity_poly.pdbx_strand_id
1 'polypeptide(L)'
;MEKSQYKTEKRAGRHARIRAKVSGTAERPRLAVFKSNTAVYAQLIDDVRGATIAAVDSRKQKGSVSEGAVFVGTEIAKKAKAAGITAVVFDRGGFRYQGIIAALADSARAAGLLF
;
A
#
# COMPACT_ATOMS: atom_id res chain seq x y z
N MET A 1 -8.92 -4.08 28.90
CA MET A 1 -8.33 -3.49 27.65
C MET A 1 -9.40 -2.74 26.88
N GLU A 2 -9.11 -1.54 26.45
CA GLU A 2 -10.02 -0.76 25.64
C GLU A 2 -10.16 -1.35 24.23
N LYS A 3 -11.33 -1.14 23.61
CA LYS A 3 -11.60 -1.68 22.26
C LYS A 3 -10.59 -1.21 21.21
N SER A 4 -10.16 0.04 21.30
CA SER A 4 -9.19 0.61 20.34
C SER A 4 -7.81 -0.08 20.44
N GLN A 5 -7.32 -0.33 21.66
CA GLN A 5 -6.07 -1.07 21.87
C GLN A 5 -6.17 -2.49 21.33
N TYR A 6 -7.28 -3.18 21.59
CA TYR A 6 -7.49 -4.54 21.11
C TYR A 6 -7.43 -4.62 19.59
N LYS A 7 -8.09 -3.70 18.89
CA LYS A 7 -8.07 -3.64 17.42
C LYS A 7 -6.66 -3.35 16.88
N THR A 8 -5.93 -2.46 17.53
CA THR A 8 -4.56 -2.12 17.13
C THR A 8 -3.63 -3.31 17.28
N GLU A 9 -3.70 -4.03 18.39
CA GLU A 9 -2.89 -5.22 18.61
C GLU A 9 -3.19 -6.34 17.63
N LYS A 10 -4.46 -6.57 17.29
CA LYS A 10 -4.83 -7.56 16.27
C LYS A 10 -4.29 -7.21 14.89
N ARG A 11 -4.36 -5.94 14.49
CA ARG A 11 -3.82 -5.49 13.22
C ARG A 11 -2.31 -5.67 13.17
N ALA A 12 -1.61 -5.30 14.25
CA ALA A 12 -0.17 -5.47 14.34
C ALA A 12 0.25 -6.94 14.21
N GLY A 13 -0.49 -7.85 14.84
CA GLY A 13 -0.24 -9.29 14.72
C GLY A 13 -0.45 -9.80 13.29
N ARG A 14 -1.49 -9.34 12.61
CA ARG A 14 -1.72 -9.70 11.21
C ARG A 14 -0.63 -9.15 10.30
N HIS A 15 -0.20 -7.91 10.52
CA HIS A 15 0.87 -7.30 9.75
C HIS A 15 2.18 -8.06 9.93
N ALA A 16 2.53 -8.43 11.15
CA ALA A 16 3.73 -9.21 11.42
C ALA A 16 3.72 -10.55 10.68
N ARG A 17 2.59 -11.25 10.65
CA ARG A 17 2.46 -12.52 9.91
C ARG A 17 2.61 -12.32 8.41
N ILE A 18 2.05 -11.27 7.85
CA ILE A 18 2.19 -10.94 6.42
C ILE A 18 3.64 -10.60 6.12
N ARG A 19 4.27 -9.76 6.93
CA ARG A 19 5.66 -9.33 6.72
C ARG A 19 6.66 -10.49 6.80
N ALA A 20 6.37 -11.53 7.55
CA ALA A 20 7.21 -12.73 7.59
C ALA A 20 7.31 -13.42 6.21
N LYS A 21 6.32 -13.20 5.33
CA LYS A 21 6.25 -13.83 4.00
C LYS A 21 6.49 -12.85 2.85
N VAL A 22 6.53 -11.54 3.13
CA VAL A 22 6.59 -10.49 2.10
C VAL A 22 7.86 -9.68 2.28
N SER A 23 8.69 -9.67 1.23
CA SER A 23 9.92 -8.88 1.20
C SER A 23 10.09 -8.30 -0.21
N GLY A 24 10.46 -7.03 -0.29
CA GLY A 24 10.65 -6.33 -1.56
C GLY A 24 12.11 -6.21 -1.94
N THR A 25 12.36 -6.21 -3.24
CA THR A 25 13.70 -5.98 -3.83
C THR A 25 13.64 -4.78 -4.77
N ALA A 26 14.78 -4.37 -5.34
CA ALA A 26 14.82 -3.29 -6.31
C ALA A 26 14.02 -3.62 -7.58
N GLU A 27 14.03 -4.89 -8.01
CA GLU A 27 13.32 -5.35 -9.21
C GLU A 27 11.83 -5.57 -8.96
N ARG A 28 11.49 -6.00 -7.76
CA ARG A 28 10.11 -6.28 -7.34
C ARG A 28 9.88 -5.71 -5.95
N PRO A 29 9.73 -4.38 -5.83
CA PRO A 29 9.58 -3.72 -4.53
C PRO A 29 8.30 -4.14 -3.81
N ARG A 30 8.32 -3.94 -2.51
CA ARG A 30 7.13 -4.13 -1.70
C ARG A 30 6.24 -2.89 -1.81
N LEU A 31 5.01 -3.09 -2.25
CA LEU A 31 4.00 -2.03 -2.26
C LEU A 31 3.28 -2.06 -0.90
N ALA A 32 3.73 -1.21 0.00
CA ALA A 32 3.17 -1.09 1.34
C ALA A 32 2.04 -0.08 1.33
N VAL A 33 0.87 -0.46 1.86
CA VAL A 33 -0.29 0.42 1.92
C VAL A 33 -0.71 0.62 3.37
N PHE A 34 -1.23 1.80 3.64
CA PHE A 34 -1.76 2.16 4.95
C PHE A 34 -2.97 3.06 4.75
N LYS A 35 -3.98 2.91 5.59
CA LYS A 35 -5.13 3.82 5.59
C LYS A 35 -5.37 4.35 6.99
N SER A 36 -5.76 5.63 7.04
CA SER A 36 -6.31 6.26 8.23
C SER A 36 -7.80 6.57 7.97
N ASN A 37 -8.45 7.24 8.92
CA ASN A 37 -9.86 7.63 8.76
C ASN A 37 -10.08 8.59 7.59
N THR A 38 -9.07 9.36 7.21
CA THR A 38 -9.22 10.45 6.24
C THR A 38 -8.33 10.32 5.01
N ALA A 39 -7.35 9.42 5.03
CA ALA A 39 -6.36 9.35 3.95
C ALA A 39 -5.84 7.94 3.72
N VAL A 40 -5.27 7.74 2.53
CA VAL A 40 -4.65 6.49 2.11
C VAL A 40 -3.21 6.78 1.69
N TYR A 41 -2.31 5.86 2.00
CA TYR A 41 -0.87 6.01 1.75
C TYR A 41 -0.35 4.76 1.05
N ALA A 42 0.57 4.93 0.10
CA ALA A 42 1.26 3.83 -0.55
C ALA A 42 2.73 4.17 -0.70
N GLN A 43 3.59 3.17 -0.51
CA GLN A 43 5.04 3.29 -0.68
C GLN A 43 5.57 2.09 -1.43
N LEU A 44 6.57 2.32 -2.29
CA LEU A 44 7.36 1.27 -2.92
C LEU A 44 8.68 1.17 -2.18
N ILE A 45 8.95 0.02 -1.57
CA ILE A 45 10.09 -0.17 -0.68
C ILE A 45 10.99 -1.29 -1.18
N ASP A 46 12.30 -1.00 -1.26
CA ASP A 46 13.34 -2.00 -1.47
C ASP A 46 13.85 -2.40 -0.09
N ASP A 47 13.45 -3.58 0.38
CA ASP A 47 13.81 -4.07 1.71
C ASP A 47 15.28 -4.49 1.79
N VAL A 48 15.90 -4.82 0.67
CA VAL A 48 17.32 -5.18 0.64
C VAL A 48 18.20 -3.98 0.96
N ARG A 49 17.86 -2.82 0.40
CA ARG A 49 18.60 -1.57 0.63
C ARG A 49 18.03 -0.74 1.77
N GLY A 50 16.83 -1.08 2.25
CA GLY A 50 16.12 -0.28 3.25
C GLY A 50 15.72 1.08 2.71
N ALA A 51 15.42 1.18 1.42
CA ALA A 51 15.13 2.45 0.76
C ALA A 51 13.68 2.51 0.25
N THR A 52 13.05 3.67 0.39
CA THR A 52 11.74 3.95 -0.20
C THR A 52 11.96 4.53 -1.59
N ILE A 53 11.50 3.81 -2.62
CA ILE A 53 11.68 4.21 -4.03
C ILE A 53 10.69 5.31 -4.41
N ALA A 54 9.45 5.19 -3.97
CA ALA A 54 8.39 6.16 -4.27
C ALA A 54 7.33 6.13 -3.17
N ALA A 55 6.63 7.24 -3.00
CA ALA A 55 5.55 7.35 -2.04
C ALA A 55 4.45 8.26 -2.60
N VAL A 56 3.20 7.90 -2.34
CA VAL A 56 2.02 8.68 -2.73
C VAL A 56 1.01 8.63 -1.58
N ASP A 57 0.30 9.73 -1.35
CA ASP A 57 -0.81 9.74 -0.39
C ASP A 57 -1.97 10.60 -0.93
N SER A 58 -3.12 10.48 -0.26
CA SER A 58 -4.34 11.19 -0.67
C SER A 58 -4.66 12.40 0.19
N ARG A 59 -3.76 12.84 1.06
CA ARG A 59 -4.04 13.92 2.02
C ARG A 59 -4.48 15.23 1.36
N LYS A 60 -3.97 15.52 0.18
CA LYS A 60 -4.28 16.75 -0.55
C LYS A 60 -5.40 16.57 -1.57
N GLN A 61 -5.93 15.38 -1.71
CA GLN A 61 -7.01 15.11 -2.65
C GLN A 61 -8.36 15.46 -2.03
N LYS A 62 -9.20 16.09 -2.82
CA LYS A 62 -10.59 16.34 -2.46
C LYS A 62 -11.42 15.10 -2.79
N GLY A 63 -12.51 14.91 -2.05
CA GLY A 63 -13.43 13.80 -2.26
C GLY A 63 -13.36 12.77 -1.15
N SER A 64 -13.96 11.62 -1.39
CA SER A 64 -14.02 10.54 -0.40
C SER A 64 -12.70 9.80 -0.27
N VAL A 65 -12.56 9.02 0.79
CA VAL A 65 -11.38 8.16 0.99
C VAL A 65 -11.29 7.12 -0.14
N SER A 66 -12.44 6.64 -0.63
CA SER A 66 -12.48 5.72 -1.78
C SER A 66 -11.90 6.34 -3.05
N GLU A 67 -12.25 7.58 -3.33
CA GLU A 67 -11.68 8.32 -4.47
C GLU A 67 -10.18 8.54 -4.28
N GLY A 68 -9.75 8.83 -3.06
CA GLY A 68 -8.34 8.95 -2.72
C GLY A 68 -7.58 7.65 -2.94
N ALA A 69 -8.19 6.50 -2.64
CA ALA A 69 -7.57 5.19 -2.88
C ALA A 69 -7.33 4.95 -4.38
N VAL A 70 -8.28 5.30 -5.23
CA VAL A 70 -8.13 5.18 -6.69
C VAL A 70 -7.00 6.10 -7.18
N PHE A 71 -6.96 7.33 -6.70
CA PHE A 71 -5.89 8.27 -7.01
C PHE A 71 -4.53 7.72 -6.62
N VAL A 72 -4.38 7.25 -5.38
CA VAL A 72 -3.11 6.72 -4.86
C VAL A 72 -2.65 5.51 -5.66
N GLY A 73 -3.55 4.57 -5.95
CA GLY A 73 -3.23 3.38 -6.75
C GLY A 73 -2.74 3.76 -8.15
N THR A 74 -3.42 4.68 -8.82
CA THR A 74 -3.03 5.15 -10.15
C THR A 74 -1.67 5.84 -10.12
N GLU A 75 -1.47 6.75 -9.17
CA GLU A 75 -0.23 7.53 -9.08
C GLU A 75 0.98 6.70 -8.68
N ILE A 76 0.82 5.73 -7.76
CA ILE A 76 1.94 4.87 -7.39
C ILE A 76 2.35 3.98 -8.57
N ALA A 77 1.40 3.55 -9.40
CA ALA A 77 1.70 2.79 -10.62
C ALA A 77 2.45 3.65 -11.63
N LYS A 78 2.09 4.91 -11.79
CA LYS A 78 2.82 5.84 -12.67
C LYS A 78 4.25 6.04 -12.20
N LYS A 79 4.46 6.24 -10.90
CA LYS A 79 5.80 6.40 -10.33
C LYS A 79 6.63 5.12 -10.48
N ALA A 80 6.02 3.96 -10.33
CA ALA A 80 6.70 2.68 -10.56
C ALA A 80 7.18 2.56 -12.00
N LYS A 81 6.33 2.87 -12.97
CA LYS A 81 6.69 2.84 -14.38
C LYS A 81 7.82 3.81 -14.69
N ALA A 82 7.78 5.02 -14.15
CA ALA A 82 8.85 6.01 -14.32
C ALA A 82 10.18 5.51 -13.78
N ALA A 83 10.17 4.65 -12.76
CA ALA A 83 11.36 4.04 -12.17
C ALA A 83 11.74 2.71 -12.85
N GLY A 84 11.02 2.30 -13.90
CA GLY A 84 11.28 1.04 -14.61
C GLY A 84 10.75 -0.19 -13.90
N ILE A 85 9.82 -0.04 -12.96
CA ILE A 85 9.26 -1.14 -12.17
C ILE A 85 7.93 -1.56 -12.78
N THR A 86 7.78 -2.87 -13.07
CA THR A 86 6.55 -3.42 -13.64
C THR A 86 5.80 -4.35 -12.69
N ALA A 87 6.50 -4.94 -11.72
CA ALA A 87 5.91 -5.87 -10.77
C ALA A 87 6.26 -5.49 -9.34
N VAL A 88 5.34 -5.75 -8.42
CA VAL A 88 5.52 -5.45 -7.00
C VAL A 88 5.00 -6.62 -6.16
N VAL A 89 5.39 -6.66 -4.90
CA VAL A 89 4.84 -7.57 -3.90
C VAL A 89 3.90 -6.75 -3.02
N PHE A 90 2.65 -7.15 -2.94
CA PHE A 90 1.64 -6.37 -2.21
C PHE A 90 1.69 -6.66 -0.71
N ASP A 91 1.83 -5.59 0.09
CA ASP A 91 1.77 -5.63 1.54
C ASP A 91 0.62 -4.75 2.02
N ARG A 92 -0.46 -5.36 2.44
CA ARG A 92 -1.67 -4.64 2.90
C ARG A 92 -1.59 -4.12 4.33
N GLY A 93 -0.44 -4.26 5.00
CA GLY A 93 -0.21 -3.67 6.33
C GLY A 93 -1.11 -4.20 7.44
N GLY A 94 -1.59 -5.43 7.35
CA GLY A 94 -2.53 -6.01 8.30
C GLY A 94 -3.98 -5.58 8.10
N PHE A 95 -4.28 -4.72 7.13
CA PHE A 95 -5.64 -4.37 6.76
C PHE A 95 -6.27 -5.50 5.96
N ARG A 96 -7.60 -5.64 6.02
CA ARG A 96 -8.31 -6.62 5.21
C ARG A 96 -8.30 -6.18 3.74
N TYR A 97 -8.22 -7.14 2.83
CA TYR A 97 -8.27 -6.88 1.40
C TYR A 97 -9.73 -6.68 0.98
N GLN A 98 -10.27 -5.53 1.31
CA GLN A 98 -11.65 -5.16 0.95
C GLN A 98 -11.79 -3.64 1.00
N GLY A 99 -12.83 -3.11 0.40
CA GLY A 99 -13.15 -1.68 0.44
C GLY A 99 -12.01 -0.82 -0.09
N ILE A 100 -11.48 0.05 0.73
CA ILE A 100 -10.45 1.03 0.37
C ILE A 100 -9.17 0.36 -0.11
N ILE A 101 -8.71 -0.66 0.58
CA ILE A 101 -7.48 -1.38 0.22
C ILE A 101 -7.64 -2.08 -1.13
N ALA A 102 -8.78 -2.73 -1.36
CA ALA A 102 -9.07 -3.37 -2.64
C ALA A 102 -9.16 -2.34 -3.77
N ALA A 103 -9.78 -1.18 -3.53
CA ALA A 103 -9.89 -0.12 -4.52
C ALA A 103 -8.51 0.40 -4.94
N LEU A 104 -7.59 0.58 -3.99
CA LEU A 104 -6.21 0.98 -4.27
C LEU A 104 -5.50 -0.07 -5.11
N ALA A 105 -5.58 -1.34 -4.70
CA ALA A 105 -4.92 -2.43 -5.42
C ALA A 105 -5.47 -2.57 -6.86
N ASP A 106 -6.78 -2.51 -7.02
CA ASP A 106 -7.42 -2.64 -8.33
C ASP A 106 -7.02 -1.48 -9.26
N SER A 107 -6.95 -0.25 -8.75
CA SER A 107 -6.53 0.89 -9.57
C SER A 107 -5.05 0.83 -9.94
N ALA A 108 -4.19 0.33 -9.07
CA ALA A 108 -2.78 0.10 -9.38
C ALA A 108 -2.61 -0.96 -10.48
N ARG A 109 -3.39 -2.05 -10.40
CA ARG A 109 -3.40 -3.10 -11.43
C ARG A 109 -3.94 -2.58 -12.76
N ALA A 110 -5.01 -1.80 -12.73
CA ALA A 110 -5.59 -1.18 -13.92
C ALA A 110 -4.59 -0.23 -14.60
N ALA A 111 -3.71 0.41 -13.84
CA ALA A 111 -2.67 1.29 -14.36
C ALA A 111 -1.41 0.55 -14.80
N GLY A 112 -1.38 -0.78 -14.67
CA GLY A 112 -0.35 -1.64 -15.26
C GLY A 112 0.62 -2.32 -14.30
N LEU A 113 0.47 -2.18 -12.99
CA LEU A 113 1.29 -2.93 -12.04
C LEU A 113 0.85 -4.40 -11.97
N LEU A 114 1.84 -5.28 -11.89
CA LEU A 114 1.61 -6.72 -11.76
C LEU A 114 1.82 -7.17 -10.30
N PHE A 115 0.80 -7.74 -9.76
CA PHE A 115 0.87 -8.40 -8.44
C PHE A 115 -0.37 -9.21 -8.14
#